data_e59672f809a685a1a5eb41455b397775
#
_entry.id   e59672f809a685a1a5eb41455b397775
#
_cell.length_a   1.000
_cell.length_b   1.000
_cell.length_c   1.000
_cell.angle_alpha   90.00
_cell.angle_beta   90.00
_cell.angle_gamma   90.00
#
_symmetry.space_group_name_H-M   'P 1'
#
loop_
_entity.id
_entity.type
_entity.pdbx_description
1 polymer ?
#
loop_
_entity_poly.entity_id
_entity_poly.type
_entity_poly.pdbx_seq_one_letter_code
_entity_poly.pdbx_strand_id
1 'polypeptide(L)'
;MYTESMTMNEIVSKQISQQGTVPFPLIAIRQAIKAMAVVSSGLTAKWVNHLWFKTGAKALKMEHYQWIKQAEVSYLTIDEETVPVYRWGTGPTILFVHGWSGFGAQVSTMAKHLVNKGYEVIAFDGPGHGEASGKSANLVQFEKIIQQLDEQIGVPFDLIAHSIGSIASVSAIVKG
;
A
#
# COMPACT_ATOMS: atom_id res chain seq x y z
N MET A 1 6.80 -38.99 21.92
CA MET A 1 5.86 -38.88 20.81
C MET A 1 6.61 -38.17 19.68
N TYR A 2 7.19 -38.93 18.73
CA TYR A 2 7.98 -38.40 17.64
C TYR A 2 7.01 -37.82 16.59
N THR A 3 7.08 -36.53 16.33
CA THR A 3 6.43 -35.92 15.17
C THR A 3 7.17 -36.38 13.92
N GLU A 4 6.52 -37.16 13.05
CA GLU A 4 7.06 -37.52 11.75
C GLU A 4 7.41 -36.25 10.97
N SER A 5 8.69 -36.11 10.65
CA SER A 5 9.17 -35.04 9.78
C SER A 5 8.76 -35.35 8.34
N MET A 6 7.83 -34.57 7.78
CA MET A 6 7.47 -34.68 6.36
C MET A 6 8.72 -34.47 5.49
N THR A 7 8.90 -35.33 4.51
CA THR A 7 9.98 -35.18 3.53
C THR A 7 9.73 -33.95 2.63
N MET A 8 10.81 -33.39 2.07
CA MET A 8 10.71 -32.25 1.15
C MET A 8 9.77 -32.55 -0.04
N ASN A 9 9.76 -33.80 -0.54
CA ASN A 9 8.87 -34.24 -1.61
C ASN A 9 7.39 -34.23 -1.20
N GLU A 10 7.07 -34.58 0.05
CA GLU A 10 5.69 -34.53 0.56
C GLU A 10 5.24 -33.09 0.78
N ILE A 11 6.13 -32.18 1.23
CA ILE A 11 5.85 -30.76 1.35
C ILE A 11 5.58 -30.15 -0.03
N VAL A 12 6.44 -30.43 -1.02
CA VAL A 12 6.31 -29.94 -2.40
C VAL A 12 5.05 -30.50 -3.07
N SER A 13 4.75 -31.80 -2.92
CA SER A 13 3.53 -32.38 -3.49
C SER A 13 2.26 -31.82 -2.86
N LYS A 14 2.27 -31.55 -1.55
CA LYS A 14 1.17 -30.91 -0.85
C LYS A 14 0.96 -29.45 -1.27
N GLN A 15 2.05 -28.71 -1.53
CA GLN A 15 1.98 -27.36 -2.09
C GLN A 15 1.48 -27.34 -3.54
N ILE A 16 1.89 -28.30 -4.37
CA ILE A 16 1.42 -28.41 -5.76
C ILE A 16 -0.07 -28.82 -5.78
N SER A 17 -0.52 -29.69 -4.90
CA SER A 17 -1.96 -30.07 -4.80
C SER A 17 -2.84 -28.96 -4.23
N GLN A 18 -2.28 -27.98 -3.53
CA GLN A 18 -2.95 -26.76 -3.08
C GLN A 18 -2.94 -25.62 -4.12
N GLN A 19 -2.49 -25.87 -5.35
CA GLN A 19 -2.77 -24.93 -6.44
C GLN A 19 -4.28 -24.89 -6.66
N GLY A 20 -4.90 -23.96 -5.90
CA GLY A 20 -6.33 -23.78 -5.87
C GLY A 20 -6.88 -23.53 -7.27
N THR A 21 -8.03 -24.12 -7.55
CA THR A 21 -8.80 -23.83 -8.77
C THR A 21 -8.96 -22.31 -8.90
N VAL A 22 -8.58 -21.76 -10.06
CA VAL A 22 -8.72 -20.33 -10.33
C VAL A 22 -10.18 -19.92 -10.02
N PRO A 23 -10.43 -18.95 -9.15
CA PRO A 23 -11.78 -18.57 -8.77
C PRO A 23 -12.62 -18.21 -10.01
N PHE A 24 -13.86 -18.68 -10.06
CA PHE A 24 -14.78 -18.44 -11.19
C PHE A 24 -14.85 -16.95 -11.62
N PRO A 25 -14.87 -15.96 -10.72
CA PRO A 25 -14.86 -14.56 -11.12
C PRO A 25 -13.63 -14.16 -11.95
N LEU A 26 -12.44 -14.71 -11.62
CA LEU A 26 -11.23 -14.42 -12.38
C LEU A 26 -11.26 -15.06 -13.77
N ILE A 27 -11.85 -16.26 -13.90
CA ILE A 27 -12.07 -16.90 -15.19
C ILE A 27 -13.01 -16.05 -16.04
N ALA A 28 -14.13 -15.58 -15.46
CA ALA A 28 -15.10 -14.73 -16.15
C ALA A 28 -14.47 -13.41 -16.63
N ILE A 29 -13.69 -12.73 -15.79
CA ILE A 29 -12.97 -11.51 -16.15
C ILE A 29 -11.99 -11.78 -17.29
N ARG A 30 -11.21 -12.88 -17.22
CA ARG A 30 -10.27 -13.28 -18.29
C ARG A 30 -10.98 -13.50 -19.64
N GLN A 31 -12.13 -14.16 -19.63
CA GLN A 31 -12.91 -14.40 -20.87
C GLN A 31 -13.51 -13.09 -21.41
N ALA A 32 -14.02 -12.21 -20.54
CA ALA A 32 -14.52 -10.91 -20.92
C ALA A 32 -13.41 -10.04 -21.56
N ILE A 33 -12.21 -10.04 -21.00
CA ILE A 33 -11.04 -9.34 -21.59
C ILE A 33 -10.74 -9.88 -22.98
N LYS A 34 -10.70 -11.22 -23.16
CA LYS A 34 -10.42 -11.84 -24.44
C LYS A 34 -11.48 -11.50 -25.48
N ALA A 35 -12.77 -11.60 -25.13
CA ALA A 35 -13.88 -11.26 -26.03
C ALA A 35 -13.85 -9.78 -26.44
N MET A 36 -13.62 -8.89 -25.50
CA MET A 36 -13.52 -7.45 -25.75
C MET A 36 -12.30 -7.08 -26.60
N ALA A 37 -11.16 -7.78 -26.43
CA ALA A 37 -9.96 -7.54 -27.24
C ALA A 37 -10.15 -7.87 -28.73
N VAL A 38 -11.02 -8.84 -29.05
CA VAL A 38 -11.39 -9.16 -30.43
C VAL A 38 -12.21 -8.02 -31.06
N VAL A 39 -13.06 -7.36 -30.28
CA VAL A 39 -13.93 -6.26 -30.78
C VAL A 39 -13.14 -4.95 -30.87
N SER A 40 -12.38 -4.60 -29.84
CA SER A 40 -11.56 -3.38 -29.80
C SER A 40 -10.45 -3.50 -28.78
N SER A 41 -9.21 -3.57 -29.24
CA SER A 41 -8.02 -3.55 -28.39
C SER A 41 -7.90 -2.25 -27.58
N GLY A 42 -8.28 -1.11 -28.15
CA GLY A 42 -8.22 0.19 -27.48
C GLY A 42 -9.21 0.32 -26.32
N LEU A 43 -10.45 -0.15 -26.49
CA LEU A 43 -11.43 -0.18 -25.40
C LEU A 43 -11.02 -1.17 -24.31
N THR A 44 -10.49 -2.32 -24.70
CA THR A 44 -10.00 -3.32 -23.75
C THR A 44 -8.83 -2.78 -22.92
N ALA A 45 -7.87 -2.10 -23.55
CA ALA A 45 -6.75 -1.49 -22.84
C ALA A 45 -7.23 -0.44 -21.82
N LYS A 46 -8.18 0.43 -22.18
CA LYS A 46 -8.77 1.41 -21.24
C LYS A 46 -9.45 0.74 -20.06
N TRP A 47 -10.21 -0.32 -20.29
CA TRP A 47 -10.92 -1.04 -19.25
C TRP A 47 -9.95 -1.79 -18.31
N VAL A 48 -8.95 -2.48 -18.87
CA VAL A 48 -7.91 -3.16 -18.08
C VAL A 48 -7.13 -2.16 -17.26
N ASN A 49 -6.74 -1.02 -17.84
CA ASN A 49 -6.06 0.05 -17.14
C ASN A 49 -6.89 0.58 -15.96
N HIS A 50 -8.19 0.82 -16.15
CA HIS A 50 -9.09 1.23 -15.08
C HIS A 50 -9.15 0.20 -13.94
N LEU A 51 -9.23 -1.09 -14.28
CA LEU A 51 -9.25 -2.16 -13.28
C LEU A 51 -7.91 -2.30 -12.55
N TRP A 52 -6.79 -2.10 -13.26
CA TRP A 52 -5.44 -2.25 -12.73
C TRP A 52 -5.12 -1.21 -11.66
N PHE A 53 -5.50 0.04 -11.88
CA PHE A 53 -5.24 1.13 -10.96
C PHE A 53 -6.31 1.30 -9.87
N LYS A 54 -7.38 0.52 -9.94
CA LYS A 54 -8.43 0.56 -8.92
C LYS A 54 -7.89 0.02 -7.60
N THR A 55 -8.04 0.83 -6.56
CA THR A 55 -7.68 0.44 -5.19
C THR A 55 -8.85 -0.29 -4.53
N GLY A 56 -8.53 -1.31 -3.73
CA GLY A 56 -9.51 -1.95 -2.85
C GLY A 56 -9.48 -1.27 -1.49
N ALA A 57 -10.50 -0.50 -1.15
CA ALA A 57 -10.61 0.03 0.20
C ALA A 57 -10.72 -1.13 1.20
N LYS A 58 -9.73 -1.27 2.08
CA LYS A 58 -9.84 -2.14 3.25
C LYS A 58 -10.49 -1.36 4.37
N ALA A 59 -11.50 -1.94 5.00
CA ALA A 59 -12.07 -1.36 6.21
C ALA A 59 -11.00 -1.27 7.31
N LEU A 60 -10.81 -0.07 7.84
CA LEU A 60 -9.97 0.17 8.99
C LEU A 60 -10.58 -0.55 10.21
N LYS A 61 -9.77 -1.25 10.97
CA LYS A 61 -10.20 -1.83 12.24
C LYS A 61 -10.28 -0.73 13.30
N MET A 62 -11.04 -0.96 14.37
CA MET A 62 -11.18 -0.03 15.48
C MET A 62 -9.83 0.39 16.09
N GLU A 63 -8.88 -0.52 16.18
CA GLU A 63 -7.52 -0.25 16.68
C GLU A 63 -6.75 0.77 15.84
N HIS A 64 -6.96 0.76 14.50
CA HIS A 64 -6.35 1.75 13.59
C HIS A 64 -6.97 3.14 13.79
N TYR A 65 -8.30 3.23 13.92
CA TYR A 65 -8.98 4.49 14.22
C TYR A 65 -8.54 5.08 15.56
N GLN A 66 -8.39 4.25 16.60
CA GLN A 66 -7.88 4.69 17.89
C GLN A 66 -6.45 5.22 17.80
N TRP A 67 -5.65 4.67 16.91
CA TRP A 67 -4.30 5.14 16.66
C TRP A 67 -4.27 6.45 15.88
N ILE A 68 -5.06 6.56 14.81
CA ILE A 68 -5.22 7.79 14.04
C ILE A 68 -5.68 8.96 14.92
N LYS A 69 -6.59 8.73 15.86
CA LYS A 69 -7.06 9.77 16.81
C LYS A 69 -5.94 10.36 17.70
N GLN A 70 -4.82 9.69 17.83
CA GLN A 70 -3.66 10.14 18.60
C GLN A 70 -2.63 10.87 17.72
N ALA A 71 -2.84 10.91 16.41
CA ALA A 71 -1.96 11.57 15.47
C ALA A 71 -2.26 13.08 15.40
N GLU A 72 -1.22 13.86 15.15
CA GLU A 72 -1.37 15.13 14.47
C GLU A 72 -1.67 14.84 12.99
N VAL A 73 -2.81 15.33 12.47
CA VAL A 73 -3.26 15.05 11.12
C VAL A 73 -3.14 16.29 10.26
N SER A 74 -2.42 16.18 9.17
CA SER A 74 -2.36 17.19 8.11
C SER A 74 -2.80 16.59 6.77
N TYR A 75 -2.92 17.42 5.73
CA TYR A 75 -3.38 16.95 4.42
C TYR A 75 -2.49 17.50 3.32
N LEU A 76 -2.18 16.63 2.35
CA LEU A 76 -1.58 17.01 1.07
C LEU A 76 -2.64 16.97 -0.03
N THR A 77 -2.40 17.69 -1.11
CA THR A 77 -3.18 17.57 -2.35
C THR A 77 -2.29 17.00 -3.43
N ILE A 78 -2.67 15.85 -3.97
CA ILE A 78 -1.93 15.12 -5.02
C ILE A 78 -2.88 14.85 -6.18
N ASP A 79 -2.66 15.49 -7.32
CA ASP A 79 -3.49 15.35 -8.52
C ASP A 79 -5.00 15.47 -8.21
N GLU A 80 -5.41 16.52 -7.46
CA GLU A 80 -6.78 16.80 -6.99
C GLU A 80 -7.28 15.90 -5.85
N GLU A 81 -6.53 14.87 -5.46
CA GLU A 81 -6.90 13.98 -4.36
C GLU A 81 -6.36 14.49 -3.02
N THR A 82 -7.19 14.38 -1.98
CA THR A 82 -6.83 14.72 -0.61
C THR A 82 -6.18 13.51 0.07
N VAL A 83 -4.96 13.69 0.54
CA VAL A 83 -4.13 12.66 1.17
C VAL A 83 -3.88 13.01 2.62
N PRO A 84 -4.43 12.29 3.60
CA PRO A 84 -4.13 12.50 5.00
C PRO A 84 -2.72 12.03 5.33
N VAL A 85 -2.04 12.83 6.12
CA VAL A 85 -0.72 12.54 6.69
C VAL A 85 -0.84 12.53 8.20
N TYR A 86 -0.35 11.49 8.82
CA TYR A 86 -0.40 11.23 10.25
C TYR A 86 0.99 11.35 10.86
N ARG A 87 1.11 12.09 11.96
CA ARG A 87 2.35 12.23 12.72
C ARG A 87 2.13 11.79 14.16
N TRP A 88 3.04 10.99 14.70
CA TRP A 88 3.03 10.55 16.08
C TRP A 88 4.40 10.70 16.70
N GLY A 89 4.45 11.18 17.94
CA GLY A 89 5.69 11.34 18.70
C GLY A 89 6.50 12.56 18.26
N THR A 90 7.73 12.61 18.73
CA THR A 90 8.72 13.67 18.43
C THR A 90 10.12 13.04 18.45
N GLY A 91 11.08 13.64 17.74
CA GLY A 91 12.46 13.17 17.66
C GLY A 91 12.91 12.85 16.24
N PRO A 92 13.90 11.98 16.04
CA PRO A 92 14.31 11.58 14.71
C PRO A 92 13.15 10.97 13.94
N THR A 93 12.97 11.41 12.69
CA THR A 93 11.79 11.08 11.89
C THR A 93 11.96 9.74 11.16
N ILE A 94 10.91 8.93 11.17
CA ILE A 94 10.76 7.71 10.36
C ILE A 94 9.51 7.84 9.51
N LEU A 95 9.67 7.90 8.19
CA LEU A 95 8.56 7.89 7.23
C LEU A 95 8.17 6.45 6.88
N PHE A 96 6.89 6.12 7.09
CA PHE A 96 6.34 4.83 6.68
C PHE A 96 5.51 4.96 5.39
N VAL A 97 5.86 4.16 4.37
CA VAL A 97 5.19 4.12 3.07
C VAL A 97 4.51 2.78 2.87
N HIS A 98 3.17 2.79 2.84
CA HIS A 98 2.37 1.57 2.71
C HIS A 98 2.39 0.98 1.28
N GLY A 99 1.99 -0.29 1.16
CA GLY A 99 1.82 -0.98 -0.12
C GLY A 99 0.42 -0.83 -0.72
N TRP A 100 0.20 -1.44 -1.90
CA TRP A 100 -1.11 -1.47 -2.56
C TRP A 100 -2.20 -2.05 -1.66
N SER A 101 -3.36 -1.41 -1.63
CA SER A 101 -4.45 -1.73 -0.72
C SER A 101 -4.09 -1.67 0.78
N GLY A 102 -2.96 -1.03 1.13
CA GLY A 102 -2.57 -0.70 2.50
C GLY A 102 -3.14 0.64 2.95
N PHE A 103 -2.64 1.15 4.07
CA PHE A 103 -2.99 2.46 4.63
C PHE A 103 -1.96 2.83 5.71
N GLY A 104 -1.85 4.13 6.06
CA GLY A 104 -0.83 4.64 6.98
C GLY A 104 -0.91 4.04 8.38
N ALA A 105 -2.10 3.95 8.97
CA ALA A 105 -2.27 3.38 10.31
C ALA A 105 -1.98 1.86 10.41
N GLN A 106 -1.72 1.18 9.29
CA GLN A 106 -1.28 -0.23 9.29
C GLN A 106 0.02 -0.42 10.07
N VAL A 107 0.85 0.60 10.18
CA VAL A 107 2.11 0.60 10.94
C VAL A 107 1.88 0.65 12.46
N SER A 108 0.66 0.82 12.96
CA SER A 108 0.34 1.16 14.34
C SER A 108 1.11 0.39 15.42
N THR A 109 1.28 -0.92 15.27
CA THR A 109 2.01 -1.74 16.26
C THR A 109 3.49 -1.36 16.32
N MET A 110 4.14 -1.20 15.18
CA MET A 110 5.55 -0.78 15.09
C MET A 110 5.70 0.69 15.48
N ALA A 111 4.80 1.56 15.01
CA ALA A 111 4.83 2.98 15.31
C ALA A 111 4.75 3.27 16.80
N LYS A 112 3.87 2.60 17.55
CA LYS A 112 3.80 2.72 19.02
C LYS A 112 5.14 2.40 19.69
N HIS A 113 5.82 1.35 19.22
CA HIS A 113 7.10 0.97 19.76
C HIS A 113 8.20 2.01 19.46
N LEU A 114 8.21 2.56 18.24
CA LEU A 114 9.16 3.60 17.82
C LEU A 114 8.91 4.93 18.57
N VAL A 115 7.66 5.34 18.68
CA VAL A 115 7.27 6.54 19.44
C VAL A 115 7.69 6.42 20.92
N ASN A 116 7.49 5.26 21.55
CA ASN A 116 7.93 5.01 22.91
C ASN A 116 9.47 5.03 23.07
N LYS A 117 10.21 4.89 21.96
CA LYS A 117 11.69 5.01 21.93
C LYS A 117 12.16 6.43 21.57
N GLY A 118 11.27 7.39 21.44
CA GLY A 118 11.59 8.79 21.16
C GLY A 118 11.78 9.11 19.67
N TYR A 119 11.15 8.35 18.78
CA TYR A 119 11.10 8.68 17.36
C TYR A 119 9.80 9.39 17.00
N GLU A 120 9.85 10.26 16.00
CA GLU A 120 8.67 10.70 15.27
C GLU A 120 8.36 9.65 14.17
N VAL A 121 7.11 9.24 14.06
CA VAL A 121 6.66 8.38 12.97
C VAL A 121 5.66 9.16 12.11
N ILE A 122 5.94 9.25 10.83
CA ILE A 122 5.07 9.83 9.82
C ILE A 122 4.54 8.72 8.92
N ALA A 123 3.24 8.73 8.64
CA ALA A 123 2.63 7.86 7.64
C ALA A 123 1.53 8.62 6.91
N PHE A 124 1.11 8.12 5.75
CA PHE A 124 0.05 8.72 4.96
C PHE A 124 -0.86 7.64 4.37
N ASP A 125 -2.05 8.02 3.91
CA ASP A 125 -2.88 7.18 3.06
C ASP A 125 -2.77 7.71 1.62
N GLY A 126 -2.21 6.93 0.70
CA GLY A 126 -2.12 7.31 -0.72
C GLY A 126 -3.51 7.41 -1.38
N PRO A 127 -3.66 8.08 -2.53
CA PRO A 127 -4.94 8.22 -3.22
C PRO A 127 -5.70 6.91 -3.33
N GLY A 128 -7.01 6.92 -3.02
CA GLY A 128 -7.87 5.74 -3.02
C GLY A 128 -7.57 4.69 -1.93
N HIS A 129 -6.72 4.98 -0.96
CA HIS A 129 -6.39 4.10 0.16
C HIS A 129 -6.81 4.74 1.49
N GLY A 130 -7.07 3.93 2.49
CA GLY A 130 -7.42 4.40 3.84
C GLY A 130 -8.52 5.46 3.83
N GLU A 131 -8.21 6.62 4.41
CA GLU A 131 -9.10 7.80 4.48
C GLU A 131 -8.82 8.83 3.35
N ALA A 132 -7.88 8.55 2.43
CA ALA A 132 -7.63 9.43 1.29
C ALA A 132 -8.79 9.40 0.28
N SER A 133 -8.99 10.52 -0.42
CA SER A 133 -9.95 10.60 -1.50
C SER A 133 -9.51 9.78 -2.74
N GLY A 134 -10.41 9.64 -3.72
CA GLY A 134 -10.13 8.88 -4.93
C GLY A 134 -10.55 7.42 -4.86
N LYS A 135 -10.36 6.71 -5.96
CA LYS A 135 -10.70 5.27 -6.12
C LYS A 135 -9.60 4.50 -6.86
N SER A 136 -8.55 5.17 -7.22
CA SER A 136 -7.41 4.63 -7.95
C SER A 136 -6.13 5.28 -7.47
N ALA A 137 -5.01 4.61 -7.67
CA ALA A 137 -3.70 5.14 -7.38
C ALA A 137 -2.69 4.67 -8.43
N ASN A 138 -1.55 5.33 -8.48
CA ASN A 138 -0.42 4.91 -9.27
C ASN A 138 0.91 5.23 -8.55
N LEU A 139 1.99 4.68 -9.06
CA LEU A 139 3.32 4.82 -8.48
C LEU A 139 3.77 6.30 -8.40
N VAL A 140 3.46 7.09 -9.43
CA VAL A 140 3.89 8.49 -9.51
C VAL A 140 3.23 9.35 -8.42
N GLN A 141 2.00 9.04 -8.04
CA GLN A 141 1.33 9.74 -6.93
C GLN A 141 2.01 9.46 -5.58
N PHE A 142 2.41 8.21 -5.32
CA PHE A 142 3.18 7.89 -4.12
C PHE A 142 4.55 8.59 -4.10
N GLU A 143 5.23 8.64 -5.24
CA GLU A 143 6.48 9.37 -5.40
C GLU A 143 6.31 10.87 -5.08
N LYS A 144 5.29 11.54 -5.64
CA LYS A 144 4.97 12.95 -5.35
C LYS A 144 4.70 13.19 -3.86
N ILE A 145 3.99 12.26 -3.19
CA ILE A 145 3.75 12.36 -1.74
C ILE A 145 5.06 12.33 -0.97
N ILE A 146 5.94 11.39 -1.31
CA ILE A 146 7.22 11.23 -0.62
C ILE A 146 8.09 12.48 -0.82
N GLN A 147 8.16 13.01 -2.04
CA GLN A 147 8.90 14.24 -2.34
C GLN A 147 8.35 15.45 -1.59
N GLN A 148 7.02 15.65 -1.54
CA GLN A 148 6.43 16.74 -0.75
C GLN A 148 6.67 16.58 0.75
N LEU A 149 6.68 15.35 1.25
CA LEU A 149 7.01 15.08 2.66
C LEU A 149 8.48 15.32 2.95
N ASP A 150 9.39 14.96 2.05
CA ASP A 150 10.82 15.26 2.16
C ASP A 150 11.06 16.77 2.27
N GLU A 151 10.47 17.56 1.38
CA GLU A 151 10.52 19.02 1.43
C GLU A 151 9.97 19.59 2.75
N GLN A 152 8.87 19.03 3.28
CA GLN A 152 8.25 19.49 4.53
C GLN A 152 9.07 19.09 5.76
N ILE A 153 9.66 17.91 5.78
CA ILE A 153 10.52 17.43 6.87
C ILE A 153 11.81 18.25 6.89
N GLY A 154 12.44 18.50 5.74
CA GLY A 154 13.58 19.41 5.56
C GLY A 154 14.87 18.97 6.26
N VAL A 155 14.91 17.78 6.84
CA VAL A 155 16.07 17.15 7.51
C VAL A 155 16.13 15.67 7.12
N PRO A 156 17.31 15.04 7.17
CA PRO A 156 17.42 13.60 6.90
C PRO A 156 16.51 12.77 7.81
N PHE A 157 15.86 11.76 7.24
CA PHE A 157 14.95 10.84 7.94
C PHE A 157 15.14 9.40 7.47
N ASP A 158 14.74 8.47 8.32
CA ASP A 158 14.69 7.04 7.97
C ASP A 158 13.39 6.72 7.25
N LEU A 159 13.42 5.71 6.37
CA LEU A 159 12.27 5.31 5.58
C LEU A 159 12.02 3.81 5.72
N ILE A 160 10.76 3.46 6.05
CA ILE A 160 10.27 2.08 6.08
C ILE A 160 9.17 1.96 5.06
N ALA A 161 9.35 1.10 4.07
CA ALA A 161 8.40 0.96 2.98
C ALA A 161 8.03 -0.50 2.72
N HIS A 162 6.81 -0.72 2.21
CA HIS A 162 6.29 -2.04 1.88
C HIS A 162 5.82 -2.11 0.43
N SER A 163 6.24 -3.18 -0.30
CA SER A 163 5.75 -3.51 -1.64
C SER A 163 5.92 -2.33 -2.63
N ILE A 164 4.83 -1.85 -3.27
CA ILE A 164 4.87 -0.71 -4.20
C ILE A 164 5.41 0.56 -3.54
N GLY A 165 5.18 0.74 -2.23
CA GLY A 165 5.75 1.83 -1.46
C GLY A 165 7.27 1.83 -1.50
N SER A 166 7.91 0.65 -1.51
CA SER A 166 9.38 0.55 -1.62
C SER A 166 9.87 1.04 -2.99
N ILE A 167 9.15 0.70 -4.06
CA ILE A 167 9.49 1.14 -5.43
C ILE A 167 9.33 2.67 -5.54
N ALA A 168 8.22 3.21 -5.01
CA ALA A 168 7.97 4.65 -5.00
C ALA A 168 9.05 5.41 -4.22
N SER A 169 9.47 4.85 -3.08
CA SER A 169 10.52 5.45 -2.24
C SER A 169 11.86 5.51 -2.95
N VAL A 170 12.28 4.42 -3.58
CA VAL A 170 13.53 4.41 -4.37
C VAL A 170 13.43 5.40 -5.54
N SER A 171 12.29 5.44 -6.22
CA SER A 171 12.07 6.37 -7.33
C SER A 171 12.12 7.83 -6.88
N ALA A 172 11.53 8.17 -5.73
CA ALA A 172 11.55 9.50 -5.17
C ALA A 172 12.99 9.95 -4.80
N ILE A 173 13.75 9.07 -4.12
CA ILE A 173 15.14 9.35 -3.72
C ILE A 173 16.07 9.55 -4.92
N VAL A 174 15.89 8.78 -6.00
CA VAL A 174 16.77 8.89 -7.20
C VAL A 174 16.49 10.15 -8.00
N LYS A 175 15.29 10.71 -7.93
CA LYS A 175 14.87 11.89 -8.70
C LYS A 175 14.99 13.20 -7.94
N GLY A 176 15.01 13.17 -6.60
CA GLY A 176 15.25 14.33 -5.74
C GLY A 176 16.71 14.57 -5.58
#